data_c11f7a7f1273e24a06dfb44b5a45c3e5
#
_entry.id   c11f7a7f1273e24a06dfb44b5a45c3e5
#
_cell.length_a   1.000
_cell.length_b   1.000
_cell.length_c   1.000
_cell.angle_alpha   90.00
_cell.angle_beta   90.00
_cell.angle_gamma   90.00
#
_symmetry.space_group_name_H-M   'P 1'
#
loop_
_entity.id
_entity.type
_entity.pdbx_description
1 polymer ?
#
loop_
_entity_poly.entity_id
_entity_poly.type
_entity_poly.pdbx_seq_one_letter_code
_entity_poly.pdbx_strand_id
1 'polypeptide(L)'
;STVSGSGYAVGDVAKLAGNYIFLGSMRNASNGAFPFHPKGSLKIAADGAAQLCNGGVFNAQGVCSAVSPQLEAENASLTLVKDAKTGLLVARQGGQDFGIVHVHSGDRGLALFIDRYGRNQENVLRVGTIVAAKQQKIGTELNGSYACAASGISANIVVAGSTATLTNNTTGKTHAETITVNKLGLGAQAVDFDGIAVFKDPADVPADYSMLMPVSSSMAVEFST
;
A
#
# COMPACT_ATOMS: atom_id res chain seq x y z
N SER A 1 -16.24 -16.87 2.30
CA SER A 1 -16.30 -15.41 2.49
C SER A 1 -16.67 -14.76 1.17
N THR A 2 -17.78 -14.05 1.16
CA THR A 2 -18.21 -13.28 -0.01
C THR A 2 -17.53 -11.92 0.09
N VAL A 3 -16.61 -11.63 -0.81
CA VAL A 3 -16.08 -10.28 -0.96
C VAL A 3 -17.02 -9.56 -1.93
N SER A 4 -17.84 -8.67 -1.43
CA SER A 4 -18.59 -7.75 -2.27
C SER A 4 -17.73 -6.51 -2.51
N GLY A 5 -17.22 -6.37 -3.70
CA GLY A 5 -16.50 -5.18 -4.15
C GLY A 5 -17.05 -4.74 -5.50
N SER A 6 -17.13 -3.45 -5.74
CA SER A 6 -17.40 -2.90 -7.06
C SER A 6 -16.09 -2.90 -7.85
N GLY A 7 -15.97 -3.83 -8.80
CA GLY A 7 -14.89 -3.78 -9.79
C GLY A 7 -15.13 -2.62 -10.77
N TYR A 8 -14.10 -1.84 -11.03
CA TYR A 8 -14.12 -0.78 -12.05
C TYR A 8 -13.43 -1.28 -13.31
N ALA A 9 -14.20 -1.38 -14.40
CA ALA A 9 -13.61 -1.69 -15.70
C ALA A 9 -12.89 -0.45 -16.25
N VAL A 10 -11.58 -0.51 -16.35
CA VAL A 10 -10.77 0.56 -16.92
C VAL A 10 -10.91 0.52 -18.44
N GLY A 11 -11.77 1.37 -18.99
CA GLY A 11 -11.89 1.56 -20.42
C GLY A 11 -10.73 2.38 -21.01
N ASP A 12 -10.17 3.28 -20.21
CA ASP A 12 -9.10 4.21 -20.59
C ASP A 12 -8.09 4.35 -19.45
N VAL A 13 -6.82 4.03 -19.75
CA VAL A 13 -5.70 4.11 -18.80
C VAL A 13 -5.48 5.55 -18.34
N ALA A 14 -5.79 6.56 -19.16
CA ALA A 14 -5.65 7.96 -18.79
C ALA A 14 -6.44 8.34 -17.53
N LYS A 15 -7.53 7.63 -17.22
CA LYS A 15 -8.31 7.85 -16.00
C LYS A 15 -7.56 7.48 -14.72
N LEU A 16 -6.49 6.69 -14.83
CA LEU A 16 -5.64 6.32 -13.71
C LEU A 16 -4.58 7.37 -13.41
N ALA A 17 -4.41 8.38 -14.24
CA ALA A 17 -3.37 9.39 -14.05
C ALA A 17 -3.48 10.08 -12.68
N GLY A 18 -2.33 10.31 -12.06
CA GLY A 18 -2.22 11.01 -10.78
C GLY A 18 -1.17 10.43 -9.84
N ASN A 19 -1.18 10.96 -8.63
CA ASN A 19 -0.28 10.55 -7.57
C ASN A 19 -1.01 9.59 -6.62
N TYR A 20 -0.29 8.55 -6.23
CA TYR A 20 -0.75 7.49 -5.34
C TYR A 20 0.31 7.26 -4.28
N ILE A 21 -0.13 6.74 -3.16
CA ILE A 21 0.71 6.05 -2.20
C ILE A 21 0.50 4.56 -2.37
N PHE A 22 1.49 3.77 -2.02
CA PHE A 22 1.33 2.32 -2.05
C PHE A 22 1.95 1.65 -0.83
N LEU A 23 1.34 0.55 -0.45
CA LEU A 23 1.84 -0.44 0.50
C LEU A 23 1.76 -1.82 -0.16
N GLY A 24 2.65 -2.72 0.21
CA GLY A 24 2.63 -4.06 -0.33
C GLY A 24 3.24 -5.10 0.59
N SER A 25 2.95 -6.36 0.27
CA SER A 25 3.60 -7.51 0.84
C SER A 25 3.99 -8.45 -0.30
N MET A 26 5.27 -8.74 -0.40
CA MET A 26 5.82 -9.57 -1.47
C MET A 26 6.83 -10.57 -0.90
N ARG A 27 7.05 -11.64 -1.63
CA ARG A 27 8.05 -12.68 -1.31
C ARG A 27 8.66 -13.27 -2.58
N ASN A 28 9.81 -13.86 -2.44
CA ASN A 28 10.40 -14.66 -3.51
C ASN A 28 9.65 -16.00 -3.62
N ALA A 29 9.18 -16.35 -4.81
CA ALA A 29 8.39 -17.56 -5.00
C ALA A 29 9.22 -18.84 -4.86
N SER A 30 10.55 -18.78 -5.10
CA SER A 30 11.44 -19.93 -5.13
C SER A 30 11.76 -20.53 -3.77
N ASN A 31 11.74 -19.73 -2.71
CA ASN A 31 12.19 -20.19 -1.38
C ASN A 31 11.26 -19.75 -0.23
N GLY A 32 10.17 -19.02 -0.52
CA GLY A 32 9.29 -18.48 0.51
C GLY A 32 9.99 -17.49 1.46
N ALA A 33 11.29 -17.27 1.28
CA ALA A 33 12.09 -16.48 2.17
C ALA A 33 11.85 -14.99 1.94
N PHE A 34 11.84 -14.28 3.04
CA PHE A 34 11.77 -12.84 3.18
C PHE A 34 10.51 -12.20 2.58
N PRO A 35 9.43 -12.12 3.38
CA PRO A 35 8.44 -11.09 3.09
C PRO A 35 9.16 -9.74 3.13
N PHE A 36 9.04 -8.97 2.09
CA PHE A 36 9.42 -7.56 2.14
C PHE A 36 8.16 -6.72 1.87
N HIS A 37 8.11 -5.58 2.54
CA HIS A 37 6.95 -4.72 2.56
C HIS A 37 7.28 -3.42 1.81
N PRO A 38 7.14 -3.41 0.46
CA PRO A 38 7.37 -2.21 -0.31
C PRO A 38 6.36 -1.15 0.06
N LYS A 39 6.83 0.08 0.16
CA LYS A 39 6.03 1.25 0.54
C LYS A 39 6.60 2.50 -0.09
N GLY A 40 5.74 3.44 -0.43
CA GLY A 40 6.19 4.68 -1.02
C GLY A 40 5.15 5.35 -1.90
N SER A 41 5.60 6.10 -2.89
CA SER A 41 4.73 6.80 -3.80
C SER A 41 4.78 6.21 -5.22
N LEU A 42 3.63 6.29 -5.90
CA LEU A 42 3.46 5.88 -7.29
C LEU A 42 2.85 7.05 -8.05
N LYS A 43 3.46 7.39 -9.18
CA LYS A 43 2.94 8.41 -10.11
C LYS A 43 2.57 7.76 -11.42
N ILE A 44 1.37 8.02 -11.91
CA ILE A 44 0.86 7.50 -13.18
C ILE A 44 0.57 8.68 -14.10
N ALA A 45 1.12 8.66 -15.30
CA ALA A 45 0.85 9.62 -16.36
C ALA A 45 -0.36 9.18 -17.22
N ALA A 46 -0.93 10.10 -18.00
CA ALA A 46 -2.12 9.82 -18.80
C ALA A 46 -1.90 8.79 -19.92
N ASP A 47 -0.67 8.60 -20.36
CA ASP A 47 -0.29 7.58 -21.35
C ASP A 47 -0.06 6.19 -20.75
N GLY A 48 -0.23 6.05 -19.42
CA GLY A 48 0.00 4.81 -18.70
C GLY A 48 1.45 4.62 -18.23
N ALA A 49 2.36 5.53 -18.55
CA ALA A 49 3.69 5.51 -17.94
C ALA A 49 3.56 5.71 -16.43
N ALA A 50 4.23 4.88 -15.65
CA ALA A 50 4.16 4.92 -14.20
C ALA A 50 5.56 4.86 -13.60
N GLN A 51 5.75 5.60 -12.51
CA GLN A 51 7.00 5.61 -11.73
C GLN A 51 6.67 5.25 -10.30
N LEU A 52 7.38 4.27 -9.78
CA LEU A 52 7.25 3.76 -8.42
C LEU A 52 8.50 4.16 -7.65
N CYS A 53 8.31 4.90 -6.56
CA CYS A 53 9.37 5.30 -5.64
C CYS A 53 9.28 4.43 -4.39
N ASN A 54 9.95 3.27 -4.40
CA ASN A 54 9.97 2.35 -3.28
C ASN A 54 10.91 2.87 -2.19
N GLY A 55 10.46 2.85 -0.92
CA GLY A 55 11.20 3.42 0.19
C GLY A 55 11.25 4.96 0.19
N GLY A 56 10.47 5.62 -0.66
CA GLY A 56 10.57 7.05 -0.85
C GLY A 56 9.32 7.76 -1.32
N VAL A 57 9.48 9.06 -1.50
CA VAL A 57 8.46 9.97 -2.03
C VAL A 57 9.03 10.76 -3.22
N PHE A 58 8.14 11.12 -4.15
CA PHE A 58 8.52 12.06 -5.20
C PHE A 58 8.50 13.48 -4.63
N ASN A 59 9.62 14.18 -4.75
CA ASN A 59 9.70 15.60 -4.40
C ASN A 59 8.99 16.47 -5.47
N ALA A 60 8.98 17.78 -5.26
CA ALA A 60 8.36 18.75 -6.17
C ALA A 60 8.94 18.71 -7.61
N GLN A 61 10.17 18.26 -7.77
CA GLN A 61 10.84 18.08 -9.06
C GLN A 61 10.58 16.70 -9.68
N GLY A 62 9.79 15.83 -9.01
CA GLY A 62 9.48 14.48 -9.46
C GLY A 62 10.62 13.48 -9.25
N VAL A 63 11.62 13.82 -8.44
CA VAL A 63 12.73 12.92 -8.09
C VAL A 63 12.32 12.07 -6.89
N CYS A 64 12.54 10.76 -6.99
CA CYS A 64 12.34 9.81 -5.89
C CYS A 64 13.41 10.04 -4.82
N SER A 65 12.97 10.36 -3.62
CA SER A 65 13.83 10.64 -2.47
C SER A 65 13.47 9.71 -1.31
N ALA A 66 14.48 9.14 -0.66
CA ALA A 66 14.29 8.24 0.48
C ALA A 66 13.54 8.96 1.63
N VAL A 67 12.65 8.23 2.29
CA VAL A 67 11.91 8.72 3.47
C VAL A 67 12.72 8.61 4.75
N SER A 68 13.83 7.90 4.72
CA SER A 68 14.76 7.73 5.85
C SER A 68 16.17 7.55 5.32
N PRO A 69 17.20 8.10 6.00
CA PRO A 69 18.60 7.88 5.63
C PRO A 69 19.03 6.41 5.63
N GLN A 70 18.28 5.54 6.32
CA GLN A 70 18.53 4.10 6.40
C GLN A 70 17.84 3.31 5.27
N LEU A 71 16.98 3.97 4.47
CA LEU A 71 16.31 3.36 3.34
C LEU A 71 16.89 3.91 2.05
N GLU A 72 17.28 3.01 1.16
CA GLU A 72 17.58 3.38 -0.22
C GLU A 72 16.26 3.58 -0.97
N ALA A 73 16.09 4.75 -1.58
CA ALA A 73 14.97 4.98 -2.46
C ALA A 73 15.24 4.31 -3.81
N GLU A 74 14.42 3.34 -4.15
CA GLU A 74 14.49 2.64 -5.42
C GLU A 74 13.41 3.17 -6.38
N ASN A 75 13.84 3.70 -7.51
CA ASN A 75 12.93 4.14 -8.57
C ASN A 75 12.75 3.02 -9.60
N ALA A 76 11.50 2.65 -9.85
CA ALA A 76 11.15 1.67 -10.88
C ALA A 76 10.15 2.26 -11.87
N SER A 77 10.46 2.13 -13.17
CA SER A 77 9.56 2.54 -14.24
C SER A 77 8.67 1.37 -14.63
N LEU A 78 7.37 1.62 -14.69
CA LEU A 78 6.35 0.68 -15.11
C LEU A 78 5.54 1.28 -16.27
N THR A 79 4.86 0.43 -17.02
CA THR A 79 3.85 0.85 -17.99
C THR A 79 2.56 0.11 -17.70
N LEU A 80 1.45 0.82 -17.55
CA LEU A 80 0.12 0.24 -17.43
C LEU A 80 -0.49 0.11 -18.82
N VAL A 81 -0.82 -1.11 -19.21
CA VAL A 81 -1.41 -1.39 -20.52
C VAL A 81 -2.58 -2.35 -20.39
N LYS A 82 -3.58 -2.16 -21.24
CA LYS A 82 -4.63 -3.16 -21.41
C LYS A 82 -4.11 -4.25 -22.34
N ASP A 83 -3.96 -5.45 -21.84
CA ASP A 83 -3.52 -6.59 -22.64
C ASP A 83 -4.59 -6.93 -23.69
N ALA A 84 -4.18 -6.94 -24.96
CA ALA A 84 -5.12 -7.11 -26.08
C ALA A 84 -5.75 -8.52 -26.16
N LYS A 85 -5.08 -9.52 -25.59
CA LYS A 85 -5.57 -10.91 -25.62
C LYS A 85 -6.52 -11.23 -24.48
N THR A 86 -6.21 -10.73 -23.29
CA THR A 86 -6.97 -11.04 -22.07
C THR A 86 -7.95 -9.94 -21.69
N GLY A 87 -7.75 -8.73 -22.18
CA GLY A 87 -8.51 -7.55 -21.78
C GLY A 87 -8.17 -7.05 -20.38
N LEU A 88 -7.22 -7.70 -19.69
CA LEU A 88 -6.79 -7.31 -18.34
C LEU A 88 -5.90 -6.07 -18.39
N LEU A 89 -5.95 -5.27 -17.34
CA LEU A 89 -4.96 -4.23 -17.11
C LEU A 89 -3.70 -4.85 -16.50
N VAL A 90 -2.58 -4.66 -17.15
CA VAL A 90 -1.29 -5.25 -16.74
C VAL A 90 -0.28 -4.14 -16.51
N ALA A 91 0.44 -4.22 -15.41
CA ALA A 91 1.66 -3.45 -15.19
C ALA A 91 2.85 -4.21 -15.79
N ARG A 92 3.69 -3.51 -16.56
CA ARG A 92 4.89 -4.07 -17.19
C ARG A 92 6.13 -3.31 -16.76
N GLN A 93 7.23 -4.01 -16.59
CA GLN A 93 8.55 -3.47 -16.31
C GLN A 93 9.54 -3.98 -17.36
N GLY A 94 10.17 -3.09 -18.12
CA GLY A 94 11.09 -3.49 -19.19
C GLY A 94 10.45 -4.41 -20.24
N GLY A 95 9.15 -4.26 -20.51
CA GLY A 95 8.38 -5.08 -21.46
C GLY A 95 7.90 -6.43 -20.89
N GLN A 96 8.32 -6.82 -19.69
CA GLN A 96 7.86 -8.03 -19.02
C GLN A 96 6.70 -7.73 -18.06
N ASP A 97 5.80 -8.69 -17.88
CA ASP A 97 4.69 -8.56 -16.95
C ASP A 97 5.19 -8.45 -15.51
N PHE A 98 4.82 -7.36 -14.87
CA PHE A 98 5.06 -7.10 -13.45
C PHE A 98 3.91 -7.63 -12.60
N GLY A 99 2.67 -7.43 -13.02
CA GLY A 99 1.49 -7.91 -12.32
C GLY A 99 0.19 -7.51 -13.02
N ILE A 100 -0.90 -8.15 -12.62
CA ILE A 100 -2.26 -7.76 -13.02
C ILE A 100 -2.74 -6.65 -12.10
N VAL A 101 -3.40 -5.65 -12.67
CA VAL A 101 -3.92 -4.49 -11.94
C VAL A 101 -5.45 -4.55 -11.90
N HIS A 102 -5.99 -4.64 -10.70
CA HIS A 102 -7.42 -4.51 -10.44
C HIS A 102 -7.71 -3.12 -9.93
N VAL A 103 -8.72 -2.46 -10.49
CA VAL A 103 -9.07 -1.10 -10.10
C VAL A 103 -10.35 -1.11 -9.29
N HIS A 104 -10.31 -0.48 -8.15
CA HIS A 104 -11.46 -0.21 -7.29
C HIS A 104 -11.75 1.30 -7.30
N SER A 105 -13.03 1.66 -7.36
CA SER A 105 -13.48 3.03 -7.22
C SER A 105 -14.28 3.18 -5.93
N GLY A 106 -13.77 3.95 -5.00
CA GLY A 106 -14.40 4.28 -3.73
C GLY A 106 -14.60 5.78 -3.56
N ASP A 107 -15.11 6.17 -2.42
CA ASP A 107 -15.31 7.58 -2.03
C ASP A 107 -14.00 8.35 -1.83
N ARG A 108 -12.89 7.66 -1.62
CA ARG A 108 -11.53 8.22 -1.62
C ARG A 108 -10.86 8.19 -3.02
N GLY A 109 -11.63 7.96 -4.09
CA GLY A 109 -11.14 7.88 -5.44
C GLY A 109 -10.73 6.48 -5.86
N LEU A 110 -9.78 6.40 -6.80
CA LEU A 110 -9.33 5.12 -7.34
C LEU A 110 -8.27 4.49 -6.44
N ALA A 111 -8.40 3.20 -6.25
CA ALA A 111 -7.36 2.35 -5.69
C ALA A 111 -6.99 1.23 -6.67
N LEU A 112 -5.72 0.86 -6.69
CA LEU A 112 -5.16 -0.17 -7.54
C LEU A 112 -4.68 -1.32 -6.66
N PHE A 113 -5.13 -2.52 -6.96
CA PHE A 113 -4.66 -3.76 -6.36
C PHE A 113 -3.82 -4.47 -7.41
N ILE A 114 -2.52 -4.53 -7.20
CA ILE A 114 -1.57 -5.12 -8.15
C ILE A 114 -1.18 -6.50 -7.65
N ASP A 115 -1.63 -7.50 -8.37
CA ASP A 115 -1.26 -8.89 -8.15
C ASP A 115 0.11 -9.15 -8.77
N ARG A 116 1.14 -9.11 -7.93
CA ARG A 116 2.54 -9.23 -8.35
C ARG A 116 2.89 -10.68 -8.62
N TYR A 117 3.30 -11.03 -9.84
CA TYR A 117 3.69 -12.39 -10.22
C TYR A 117 4.91 -12.47 -11.17
N GLY A 118 5.51 -11.33 -11.50
CA GLY A 118 6.60 -11.29 -12.47
C GLY A 118 7.98 -11.41 -11.84
N ARG A 119 8.99 -11.46 -12.68
CA ARG A 119 10.40 -11.49 -12.27
C ARG A 119 10.90 -10.07 -12.04
N ASN A 120 11.84 -9.93 -11.10
CA ASN A 120 12.58 -8.68 -10.93
C ASN A 120 13.78 -8.62 -11.91
N GLN A 121 14.57 -7.55 -11.84
CA GLN A 121 15.75 -7.36 -12.69
C GLN A 121 16.82 -8.46 -12.50
N GLU A 122 16.86 -9.10 -11.35
CA GLU A 122 17.74 -10.22 -11.02
C GLU A 122 17.17 -11.58 -11.46
N ASN A 123 16.10 -11.57 -12.26
CA ASN A 123 15.39 -12.76 -12.73
C ASN A 123 14.74 -13.61 -11.62
N VAL A 124 14.55 -13.07 -10.43
CA VAL A 124 13.88 -13.73 -9.31
C VAL A 124 12.37 -13.53 -9.43
N LEU A 125 11.61 -14.64 -9.44
CA LEU A 125 10.15 -14.59 -9.43
C LEU A 125 9.66 -14.07 -8.09
N ARG A 126 8.92 -12.98 -8.11
CA ARG A 126 8.30 -12.36 -6.94
C ARG A 126 6.79 -12.45 -7.03
N VAL A 127 6.17 -12.83 -5.93
CA VAL A 127 4.70 -12.92 -5.79
C VAL A 127 4.24 -12.14 -4.57
N GLY A 128 3.05 -11.60 -4.66
CA GLY A 128 2.46 -10.82 -3.56
C GLY A 128 1.46 -9.79 -4.06
N THR A 129 1.08 -8.87 -3.19
CA THR A 129 0.11 -7.83 -3.50
C THR A 129 0.67 -6.47 -3.16
N ILE A 130 0.48 -5.51 -4.05
CA ILE A 130 0.70 -4.09 -3.81
C ILE A 130 -0.66 -3.41 -3.92
N VAL A 131 -1.00 -2.60 -2.93
CA VAL A 131 -2.19 -1.76 -2.96
C VAL A 131 -1.74 -0.31 -3.07
N ALA A 132 -2.27 0.41 -4.05
CA ALA A 132 -2.02 1.83 -4.23
C ALA A 132 -3.35 2.59 -4.17
N ALA A 133 -3.40 3.65 -3.38
CA ALA A 133 -4.54 4.55 -3.26
C ALA A 133 -4.16 5.97 -3.66
N LYS A 134 -5.12 6.76 -4.13
CA LYS A 134 -4.88 8.18 -4.41
C LYS A 134 -4.30 8.85 -3.18
N GLN A 135 -3.23 9.60 -3.38
CA GLN A 135 -2.57 10.34 -2.30
C GLN A 135 -3.49 11.45 -1.80
N GLN A 136 -3.98 11.31 -0.59
CA GLN A 136 -4.89 12.26 0.06
C GLN A 136 -4.59 12.31 1.55
N LYS A 137 -4.62 13.51 2.10
CA LYS A 137 -4.44 13.71 3.54
C LYS A 137 -5.50 12.96 4.34
N ILE A 138 -5.06 12.26 5.37
CA ILE A 138 -5.95 11.66 6.36
C ILE A 138 -6.37 12.74 7.36
N GLY A 139 -7.66 12.91 7.54
CA GLY A 139 -8.26 13.74 8.56
C GLY A 139 -8.76 12.90 9.75
N THR A 140 -10.04 13.01 10.04
CA THR A 140 -10.71 12.25 11.10
C THR A 140 -11.42 10.99 10.60
N GLU A 141 -11.35 10.72 9.32
CA GLU A 141 -12.06 9.59 8.67
C GLU A 141 -11.57 8.21 9.09
N LEU A 142 -10.40 8.12 9.73
CA LEU A 142 -9.96 6.88 10.36
C LEU A 142 -10.65 6.57 11.68
N ASN A 143 -11.29 7.56 12.31
CA ASN A 143 -12.00 7.32 13.55
C ASN A 143 -13.18 6.36 13.29
N GLY A 144 -13.22 5.28 14.06
CA GLY A 144 -14.26 4.27 13.88
C GLY A 144 -13.85 2.90 14.39
N SER A 145 -14.71 1.93 14.12
CA SER A 145 -14.49 0.54 14.48
C SER A 145 -14.31 -0.29 13.22
N TYR A 146 -13.26 -1.08 13.17
CA TYR A 146 -12.89 -1.92 12.04
C TYR A 146 -12.79 -3.38 12.46
N ALA A 147 -13.33 -4.27 11.64
CA ALA A 147 -13.04 -5.68 11.74
C ALA A 147 -11.77 -5.98 10.92
N CYS A 148 -10.77 -6.52 11.58
CA CYS A 148 -9.52 -6.93 10.93
C CYS A 148 -9.54 -8.44 10.72
N ALA A 149 -9.23 -8.87 9.50
CA ALA A 149 -9.05 -10.27 9.14
C ALA A 149 -7.69 -10.43 8.44
N ALA A 150 -6.82 -11.21 9.05
CA ALA A 150 -5.57 -11.67 8.47
C ALA A 150 -5.47 -13.19 8.64
N SER A 151 -4.51 -13.83 7.99
CA SER A 151 -4.35 -15.28 8.07
C SER A 151 -4.21 -15.75 9.53
N GLY A 152 -5.24 -16.41 10.05
CA GLY A 152 -5.27 -16.95 11.42
C GLY A 152 -5.54 -15.94 12.53
N ILE A 153 -5.78 -14.66 12.22
CA ILE A 153 -6.06 -13.61 13.19
C ILE A 153 -7.42 -12.99 12.90
N SER A 154 -8.25 -12.89 13.93
CA SER A 154 -9.48 -12.09 13.93
C SER A 154 -9.37 -11.06 15.05
N ALA A 155 -9.50 -9.80 14.71
CA ALA A 155 -9.41 -8.71 15.66
C ALA A 155 -10.39 -7.59 15.33
N ASN A 156 -10.74 -6.80 16.33
CA ASN A 156 -11.42 -5.53 16.16
C ASN A 156 -10.44 -4.40 16.50
N ILE A 157 -10.45 -3.35 15.67
CA ILE A 157 -9.65 -2.16 15.88
C ILE A 157 -10.61 -0.99 16.08
N VAL A 158 -10.45 -0.26 17.18
CA VAL A 158 -11.16 1.00 17.41
C VAL A 158 -10.15 2.14 17.34
N VAL A 159 -10.35 3.04 16.39
CA VAL A 159 -9.52 4.22 16.19
C VAL A 159 -10.24 5.42 16.76
N ALA A 160 -9.56 6.16 17.65
CA ALA A 160 -10.04 7.40 18.26
C ALA A 160 -8.90 8.42 18.36
N GLY A 161 -8.90 9.40 17.46
CA GLY A 161 -7.83 10.40 17.36
C GLY A 161 -6.46 9.79 17.08
N SER A 162 -5.54 9.92 18.03
CA SER A 162 -4.16 9.39 17.92
C SER A 162 -3.97 8.03 18.59
N THR A 163 -5.03 7.31 18.88
CA THR A 163 -4.97 6.02 19.57
C THR A 163 -5.78 4.98 18.79
N ALA A 164 -5.22 3.79 18.63
CA ALA A 164 -5.95 2.59 18.22
C ALA A 164 -6.00 1.61 19.39
N THR A 165 -7.14 0.97 19.57
CA THR A 165 -7.30 -0.15 20.50
C THR A 165 -7.61 -1.40 19.70
N LEU A 166 -6.71 -2.34 19.73
CA LEU A 166 -6.82 -3.64 19.10
C LEU A 166 -7.38 -4.66 20.09
N THR A 167 -8.41 -5.39 19.70
CA THR A 167 -8.97 -6.49 20.50
C THR A 167 -8.88 -7.78 19.72
N ASN A 168 -8.12 -8.74 20.20
CA ASN A 168 -8.07 -10.07 19.62
C ASN A 168 -9.36 -10.82 19.96
N ASN A 169 -10.14 -11.17 18.95
CA ASN A 169 -11.46 -11.80 19.13
C ASN A 169 -11.39 -13.23 19.70
N THR A 170 -10.24 -13.90 19.54
CA THR A 170 -10.07 -15.28 20.04
C THR A 170 -9.71 -15.29 21.53
N THR A 171 -8.89 -14.35 21.97
CA THR A 171 -8.38 -14.33 23.36
C THR A 171 -9.04 -13.27 24.24
N GLY A 172 -9.76 -12.32 23.65
CA GLY A 172 -10.34 -11.16 24.33
C GLY A 172 -9.29 -10.16 24.83
N LYS A 173 -8.02 -10.38 24.56
CA LYS A 173 -6.95 -9.44 24.96
C LYS A 173 -7.03 -8.16 24.16
N THR A 174 -6.86 -7.06 24.86
CA THR A 174 -6.78 -5.70 24.27
C THR A 174 -5.36 -5.18 24.32
N HIS A 175 -5.05 -4.36 23.32
CA HIS A 175 -3.74 -3.72 23.15
C HIS A 175 -3.96 -2.32 22.61
N ALA A 176 -3.24 -1.33 23.12
CA ALA A 176 -3.37 0.05 22.70
C ALA A 176 -2.11 0.51 21.97
N GLU A 177 -2.30 1.12 20.81
CA GLU A 177 -1.23 1.62 19.96
C GLU A 177 -1.39 3.14 19.77
N THR A 178 -0.28 3.81 19.55
CA THR A 178 -0.29 5.21 19.11
C THR A 178 -0.37 5.29 17.59
N ILE A 179 -1.15 6.26 17.10
CA ILE A 179 -1.31 6.50 15.65
C ILE A 179 -0.63 7.81 15.29
N THR A 180 0.18 7.78 14.27
CA THR A 180 0.70 8.97 13.58
C THR A 180 0.17 8.98 12.14
N VAL A 181 -0.62 9.98 11.80
CA VAL A 181 -1.20 10.11 10.44
C VAL A 181 -0.37 11.03 9.55
N ASN A 182 -0.45 10.80 8.23
CA ASN A 182 0.20 11.60 7.19
C ASN A 182 1.72 11.70 7.36
N LYS A 183 2.31 10.63 7.89
CA LYS A 183 3.76 10.50 8.00
C LYS A 183 4.20 9.09 7.64
N LEU A 184 5.34 8.98 6.99
CA LEU A 184 6.01 7.72 6.74
C LEU A 184 7.30 7.68 7.57
N GLY A 185 7.53 6.57 8.28
CA GLY A 185 8.61 6.43 9.24
C GLY A 185 8.18 6.77 10.67
N LEU A 186 9.11 6.66 11.61
CA LEU A 186 8.88 6.85 13.05
C LEU A 186 9.78 7.93 13.65
N GLY A 187 9.25 8.62 14.66
CA GLY A 187 10.01 9.59 15.46
C GLY A 187 10.51 10.78 14.64
N ALA A 188 11.71 11.24 14.94
CA ALA A 188 12.33 12.41 14.30
C ALA A 188 12.68 12.18 12.80
N GLN A 189 12.68 10.95 12.34
CA GLN A 189 12.96 10.58 10.95
C GLN A 189 11.69 10.44 10.11
N ALA A 190 10.52 10.60 10.70
CA ALA A 190 9.25 10.57 9.98
C ALA A 190 9.15 11.76 9.03
N VAL A 191 8.87 11.49 7.76
CA VAL A 191 8.63 12.52 6.74
C VAL A 191 7.15 12.69 6.48
N ASP A 192 6.75 13.88 6.06
CA ASP A 192 5.38 14.15 5.68
C ASP A 192 5.02 13.32 4.46
N PHE A 193 3.94 12.55 4.60
CA PHE A 193 3.46 11.64 3.56
C PHE A 193 1.95 11.43 3.69
N ASP A 194 1.20 12.22 2.95
CA ASP A 194 -0.26 12.20 3.01
C ASP A 194 -0.83 10.84 2.61
N GLY A 195 -1.72 10.32 3.44
CA GLY A 195 -2.51 9.13 3.14
C GLY A 195 -2.06 7.85 3.84
N ILE A 196 -1.00 7.88 4.66
CA ILE A 196 -0.59 6.77 5.50
C ILE A 196 -0.81 7.09 6.97
N ALA A 197 -1.23 6.09 7.75
CA ALA A 197 -1.19 6.09 9.20
C ALA A 197 -0.19 5.02 9.67
N VAL A 198 0.63 5.38 10.63
CA VAL A 198 1.60 4.47 11.28
C VAL A 198 1.09 4.17 12.67
N PHE A 199 0.95 2.89 12.98
CA PHE A 199 0.59 2.37 14.29
C PHE A 199 1.83 1.84 14.98
N LYS A 200 2.00 2.21 16.22
CA LYS A 200 3.11 1.76 17.05
C LYS A 200 2.64 1.33 18.43
N ASP A 201 3.05 0.14 18.85
CA ASP A 201 2.96 -0.28 20.22
C ASP A 201 3.97 0.52 21.08
N PRO A 202 3.53 1.24 22.11
CA PRO A 202 4.43 1.94 23.02
C PRO A 202 5.33 0.98 23.83
N ALA A 203 4.93 -0.28 23.99
CA ALA A 203 5.70 -1.29 24.73
C ALA A 203 6.80 -1.98 23.88
N ASP A 204 6.73 -1.89 22.54
CA ASP A 204 7.71 -2.50 21.65
C ASP A 204 8.99 -1.66 21.54
N VAL A 205 10.11 -2.30 21.80
CA VAL A 205 11.46 -1.77 21.61
C VAL A 205 12.20 -2.68 20.64
N PRO A 206 12.78 -2.21 19.59
CA PRO A 206 12.50 -1.09 18.72
C PRO A 206 11.83 -1.55 17.42
N ALA A 207 10.86 -0.87 16.93
CA ALA A 207 10.59 -0.82 15.51
C ALA A 207 9.59 -1.80 14.87
N ASP A 208 8.83 -2.58 15.60
CA ASP A 208 7.65 -3.21 15.00
C ASP A 208 6.56 -2.16 14.92
N TYR A 209 6.17 -1.82 13.72
CA TYR A 209 5.08 -0.89 13.47
C TYR A 209 4.26 -1.39 12.29
N SER A 210 2.97 -1.14 12.36
CA SER A 210 2.07 -1.36 11.24
C SER A 210 1.83 -0.07 10.48
N MET A 211 1.59 -0.20 9.19
CA MET A 211 1.15 0.90 8.34
C MET A 211 -0.23 0.60 7.81
N LEU A 212 -1.10 1.59 7.92
CA LEU A 212 -2.47 1.50 7.42
C LEU A 212 -2.69 2.58 6.37
N MET A 213 -3.32 2.18 5.28
CA MET A 213 -3.69 3.04 4.18
C MET A 213 -5.19 2.95 3.94
N PRO A 214 -5.97 4.02 4.15
CA PRO A 214 -7.37 4.04 3.81
C PRO A 214 -7.56 3.96 2.29
N VAL A 215 -8.39 3.03 1.86
CA VAL A 215 -8.76 2.85 0.45
C VAL A 215 -10.14 3.45 0.16
N SER A 216 -11.02 3.40 1.16
CA SER A 216 -12.33 4.05 1.16
C SER A 216 -12.71 4.41 2.60
N SER A 217 -13.87 5.04 2.81
CA SER A 217 -14.41 5.32 4.16
C SER A 217 -14.72 4.04 4.97
N SER A 218 -14.81 2.87 4.31
CA SER A 218 -15.17 1.60 4.94
C SER A 218 -14.08 0.54 4.82
N MET A 219 -12.98 0.82 4.14
CA MET A 219 -11.89 -0.14 3.91
C MET A 219 -10.53 0.52 4.04
N ALA A 220 -9.68 -0.09 4.81
CA ALA A 220 -8.26 0.22 4.87
C ALA A 220 -7.43 -1.06 4.71
N VAL A 221 -6.20 -0.89 4.25
CA VAL A 221 -5.23 -1.99 4.11
C VAL A 221 -4.11 -1.75 5.10
N GLU A 222 -3.78 -2.78 5.86
CA GLU A 222 -2.73 -2.75 6.87
C GLU A 222 -1.61 -3.72 6.48
N PHE A 223 -0.38 -3.28 6.69
CA PHE A 223 0.81 -4.10 6.55
C PHE A 223 1.68 -3.94 7.81
N SER A 224 1.95 -5.05 8.48
CA SER A 224 2.93 -5.12 9.58
C SER A 224 4.34 -5.29 9.01
N THR A 225 5.30 -4.66 9.60
CA THR A 225 6.74 -4.75 9.22
C THR A 225 7.44 -5.78 10.06
#